data_cf655c361902c5fb239ff76cc4e00102
#
_entry.id   cf655c361902c5fb239ff76cc4e00102
#
_cell.length_a   1.000
_cell.length_b   1.000
_cell.length_c   1.000
_cell.angle_alpha   90.00
_cell.angle_beta   90.00
_cell.angle_gamma   90.00
#
_symmetry.space_group_name_H-M   'P 1'
#
loop_
_entity.id
_entity.type
_entity.pdbx_description
1 polymer ?
#
loop_
_entity_poly.entity_id
_entity_poly.type
_entity_poly.pdbx_seq_one_letter_code
_entity_poly.pdbx_strand_id
1 'polypeptide(L)'
;MARIVSEISAGRGSMLDSIREKIIREIEAFARFSLSGPGVTRLPFSYENDGTIEYIRERLRSLGKGVYVDELGNVASSSGNVVPADKTYIISHYDSVPEGGKYDGVAGLVFGLILLEMLEGRARDSVEMIAFNCEESSLFGRASIGSKYFFGGGRMPENYPALIGGERSLREMMDIKHYSKLSLAEKPEIEESSRFLEVHIDQSACLYRKGSRLGLVERIAGQRRLRLTFTGETGHSSLADLSARKDSLLPAASAIRAVRELMEKHLISGAVGTVTRVENRPNVMNIIPGETELMVDIRGFSVEALKVYVEELVDICRGESERYSIAFDWSAVSQYDPAVMNGEFSGRYFKQLSESGLNPIVMNSMAWHDIAGTAGIYPSNLLLLPNPSGVSHSPDESMDIDACASLLEFFMAKGVLCASD
;
A
#
# COMPACT_ATOMS: atom_id res chain seq x y z
N MET A 1 35.60 -28.87 17.16
CA MET A 1 35.04 -27.88 16.21
C MET A 1 33.85 -28.42 15.41
N ALA A 2 33.94 -29.56 14.68
CA ALA A 2 32.83 -30.07 13.86
C ALA A 2 31.51 -30.32 14.64
N ARG A 3 31.59 -30.82 15.89
CA ARG A 3 30.42 -31.09 16.74
C ARG A 3 29.75 -29.80 17.23
N ILE A 4 30.52 -28.77 17.58
CA ILE A 4 29.99 -27.45 17.96
C ILE A 4 29.31 -26.77 16.76
N VAL A 5 29.93 -26.87 15.57
CA VAL A 5 29.32 -26.31 14.33
C VAL A 5 28.04 -27.07 13.96
N SER A 6 27.96 -28.40 14.18
CA SER A 6 26.74 -29.17 13.93
C SER A 6 25.62 -28.87 14.94
N GLU A 7 25.96 -28.67 16.22
CA GLU A 7 25.00 -28.30 17.27
C GLU A 7 24.44 -26.87 17.07
N ILE A 8 25.29 -25.92 16.66
CA ILE A 8 24.88 -24.56 16.29
C ILE A 8 23.99 -24.57 15.04
N SER A 9 24.35 -25.36 14.04
CA SER A 9 23.56 -25.49 12.79
C SER A 9 22.21 -26.18 13.03
N ALA A 10 22.13 -27.19 13.89
CA ALA A 10 20.91 -27.87 14.26
C ALA A 10 19.98 -26.96 15.09
N GLY A 11 20.55 -26.18 16.03
CA GLY A 11 19.78 -25.21 16.82
C GLY A 11 19.23 -24.07 15.97
N ARG A 12 19.97 -23.58 14.98
CA ARG A 12 19.53 -22.57 14.04
C ARG A 12 18.40 -23.06 13.12
N GLY A 13 18.48 -24.31 12.64
CA GLY A 13 17.41 -24.93 11.86
C GLY A 13 16.09 -24.98 12.63
N SER A 14 16.14 -25.47 13.89
CA SER A 14 14.96 -25.55 14.78
C SER A 14 14.33 -24.17 15.07
N MET A 15 15.14 -23.11 15.20
CA MET A 15 14.65 -21.75 15.42
C MET A 15 13.96 -21.18 14.18
N LEU A 16 14.54 -21.32 13.01
CA LEU A 16 13.93 -20.87 11.75
C LEU A 16 12.61 -21.59 11.46
N ASP A 17 12.53 -22.91 11.75
CA ASP A 17 11.28 -23.67 11.60
C ASP A 17 10.18 -23.14 12.53
N SER A 18 10.53 -22.84 13.78
CA SER A 18 9.57 -22.21 14.71
C SER A 18 9.10 -20.83 14.24
N ILE A 19 9.98 -20.01 13.64
CA ILE A 19 9.62 -18.70 13.09
C ILE A 19 8.69 -18.87 11.89
N ARG A 20 8.97 -19.82 10.98
CA ARG A 20 8.10 -20.13 9.83
C ARG A 20 6.68 -20.51 10.26
N GLU A 21 6.57 -21.41 11.24
CA GLU A 21 5.28 -21.82 11.79
C GLU A 21 4.50 -20.63 12.38
N LYS A 22 5.20 -19.73 13.07
CA LYS A 22 4.59 -18.50 13.62
C LYS A 22 4.08 -17.60 12.49
N ILE A 23 4.88 -17.35 11.43
CA ILE A 23 4.49 -16.54 10.28
C ILE A 23 3.24 -17.11 9.62
N ILE A 24 3.24 -18.42 9.31
CA ILE A 24 2.10 -19.08 8.67
C ILE A 24 0.86 -18.95 9.53
N ARG A 25 0.97 -19.24 10.84
CA ARG A 25 -0.15 -19.15 11.78
C ARG A 25 -0.74 -17.75 11.88
N GLU A 26 0.10 -16.72 11.95
CA GLU A 26 -0.36 -15.32 12.02
C GLU A 26 -1.01 -14.87 10.70
N ILE A 27 -0.42 -15.19 9.54
CA ILE A 27 -1.03 -14.92 8.22
C ILE A 27 -2.41 -15.56 8.12
N GLU A 28 -2.55 -16.84 8.49
CA GLU A 28 -3.82 -17.55 8.47
C GLU A 28 -4.83 -16.98 9.49
N ALA A 29 -4.35 -16.46 10.63
CA ALA A 29 -5.21 -15.78 11.59
C ALA A 29 -5.81 -14.50 11.01
N PHE A 30 -5.01 -13.67 10.34
CA PHE A 30 -5.50 -12.48 9.63
C PHE A 30 -6.45 -12.84 8.48
N ALA A 31 -6.14 -13.89 7.71
CA ALA A 31 -6.93 -14.29 6.56
C ALA A 31 -8.36 -14.74 6.91
N ARG A 32 -8.62 -15.14 8.16
CA ARG A 32 -9.98 -15.49 8.65
C ARG A 32 -10.93 -14.30 8.65
N PHE A 33 -10.42 -13.08 8.77
CA PHE A 33 -11.22 -11.87 8.73
C PHE A 33 -11.40 -11.43 7.28
N SER A 34 -12.28 -12.13 6.58
CA SER A 34 -12.59 -11.92 5.16
C SER A 34 -14.03 -12.25 4.84
N LEU A 35 -14.65 -11.47 3.96
CA LEU A 35 -15.88 -11.91 3.30
C LEU A 35 -15.61 -13.23 2.56
N SER A 36 -16.66 -14.04 2.41
CA SER A 36 -16.58 -15.29 1.64
C SER A 36 -16.24 -14.99 0.19
N GLY A 37 -15.24 -15.68 -0.34
CA GLY A 37 -14.77 -15.50 -1.72
C GLY A 37 -13.49 -16.29 -1.97
N PRO A 38 -12.94 -16.22 -3.20
CA PRO A 38 -11.69 -16.90 -3.55
C PRO A 38 -10.46 -16.28 -2.90
N GLY A 39 -10.52 -14.98 -2.54
CA GLY A 39 -9.44 -14.22 -1.92
C GLY A 39 -9.87 -13.51 -0.64
N VAL A 40 -8.98 -12.69 -0.10
CA VAL A 40 -9.27 -11.88 1.08
C VAL A 40 -10.00 -10.61 0.65
N THR A 41 -11.17 -10.39 1.27
CA THR A 41 -11.92 -9.14 1.13
C THR A 41 -12.19 -8.56 2.51
N ARG A 42 -11.42 -7.57 2.89
CA ARG A 42 -11.47 -6.88 4.18
C ARG A 42 -11.47 -5.37 3.96
N LEU A 43 -12.60 -4.86 3.48
CA LEU A 43 -12.76 -3.44 3.20
C LEU A 43 -12.76 -2.63 4.51
N PRO A 44 -12.23 -1.41 4.50
CA PRO A 44 -12.34 -0.50 5.64
C PRO A 44 -13.77 -0.40 6.16
N PHE A 45 -13.94 -0.34 7.46
CA PHE A 45 -15.23 -0.22 8.17
C PHE A 45 -16.19 -1.42 8.02
N SER A 46 -15.78 -2.52 7.41
CA SER A 46 -16.57 -3.77 7.37
C SER A 46 -16.51 -4.52 8.71
N TYR A 47 -17.30 -5.61 8.86
CA TYR A 47 -17.23 -6.49 10.04
C TYR A 47 -15.89 -7.22 10.12
N GLU A 48 -15.34 -7.61 8.97
CA GLU A 48 -14.03 -8.25 8.85
C GLU A 48 -12.92 -7.30 9.31
N ASN A 49 -13.07 -6.02 8.98
CA ASN A 49 -12.17 -4.96 9.42
C ASN A 49 -12.26 -4.75 10.94
N ASP A 50 -13.48 -4.70 11.52
CA ASP A 50 -13.71 -4.63 12.97
C ASP A 50 -13.04 -5.80 13.71
N GLY A 51 -13.21 -7.03 13.20
CA GLY A 51 -12.60 -8.24 13.77
C GLY A 51 -11.07 -8.18 13.72
N THR A 52 -10.50 -7.60 12.66
CA THR A 52 -9.06 -7.43 12.52
C THR A 52 -8.51 -6.41 13.52
N ILE A 53 -9.20 -5.28 13.72
CA ILE A 53 -8.83 -4.29 14.76
C ILE A 53 -8.74 -4.97 16.12
N GLU A 54 -9.78 -5.75 16.48
CA GLU A 54 -9.82 -6.43 17.78
C GLU A 54 -8.69 -7.46 17.90
N TYR A 55 -8.45 -8.24 16.85
CA TYR A 55 -7.34 -9.21 16.82
C TYR A 55 -5.98 -8.53 17.05
N ILE A 56 -5.67 -7.43 16.33
CA ILE A 56 -4.42 -6.69 16.52
C ILE A 56 -4.31 -6.15 17.96
N ARG A 57 -5.40 -5.59 18.49
CA ARG A 57 -5.46 -5.09 19.87
C ARG A 57 -5.14 -6.18 20.89
N GLU A 58 -5.77 -7.35 20.78
CA GLU A 58 -5.53 -8.50 21.67
C GLU A 58 -4.09 -8.99 21.56
N ARG A 59 -3.53 -9.09 20.35
CA ARG A 59 -2.14 -9.48 20.14
C ARG A 59 -1.17 -8.51 20.81
N LEU A 60 -1.31 -7.20 20.59
CA LEU A 60 -0.45 -6.19 21.20
C LEU A 60 -0.56 -6.21 22.74
N ARG A 61 -1.77 -6.35 23.28
CA ARG A 61 -1.98 -6.48 24.75
C ARG A 61 -1.31 -7.73 25.31
N SER A 62 -1.39 -8.86 24.62
CA SER A 62 -0.72 -10.10 25.05
C SER A 62 0.81 -9.97 25.08
N LEU A 63 1.37 -9.02 24.32
CA LEU A 63 2.79 -8.67 24.32
C LEU A 63 3.15 -7.59 25.35
N GLY A 64 2.19 -7.18 26.19
CA GLY A 64 2.40 -6.18 27.24
C GLY A 64 2.43 -4.73 26.75
N LYS A 65 1.99 -4.47 25.51
CA LYS A 65 1.90 -3.11 24.96
C LYS A 65 0.59 -2.43 25.33
N GLY A 66 0.63 -1.11 25.59
CA GLY A 66 -0.54 -0.26 25.51
C GLY A 66 -1.06 -0.22 24.07
N VAL A 67 -2.34 0.08 23.88
CA VAL A 67 -2.96 0.10 22.53
C VAL A 67 -3.75 1.38 22.35
N TYR A 68 -3.37 2.15 21.36
CA TYR A 68 -4.10 3.31 20.87
C TYR A 68 -4.86 2.94 19.60
N VAL A 69 -6.09 3.44 19.49
CA VAL A 69 -6.90 3.31 18.26
C VAL A 69 -7.47 4.68 17.94
N ASP A 70 -7.30 5.14 16.70
CA ASP A 70 -7.87 6.41 16.25
C ASP A 70 -9.27 6.25 15.61
N GLU A 71 -9.85 7.34 15.13
CA GLU A 71 -11.19 7.37 14.55
C GLU A 71 -11.29 6.60 13.23
N LEU A 72 -10.17 6.43 12.50
CA LEU A 72 -10.13 5.63 11.27
C LEU A 72 -9.93 4.14 11.53
N GLY A 73 -9.62 3.77 12.78
CA GLY A 73 -9.29 2.39 13.14
C GLY A 73 -7.81 2.06 12.98
N ASN A 74 -6.94 3.05 12.77
CA ASN A 74 -5.50 2.80 12.88
C ASN A 74 -5.19 2.33 14.30
N VAL A 75 -4.38 1.27 14.42
CA VAL A 75 -4.01 0.68 15.70
C VAL A 75 -2.52 0.84 15.94
N ALA A 76 -2.14 1.54 17.00
CA ALA A 76 -0.75 1.74 17.38
C ALA A 76 -0.45 1.12 18.74
N SER A 77 0.71 0.47 18.86
CA SER A 77 1.25 0.04 20.14
C SER A 77 1.91 1.21 20.87
N SER A 78 1.98 1.11 22.21
CA SER A 78 2.63 2.10 23.07
C SER A 78 3.29 1.40 24.26
N SER A 79 4.56 1.69 24.48
CA SER A 79 5.31 1.23 25.68
C SER A 79 5.14 2.16 26.89
N GLY A 80 4.23 3.13 26.83
CA GLY A 80 4.02 4.12 27.88
C GLY A 80 5.17 5.14 27.98
N ASN A 81 5.30 5.77 29.15
CA ASN A 81 6.23 6.87 29.40
C ASN A 81 7.71 6.47 29.56
N VAL A 82 8.07 5.21 29.42
CA VAL A 82 9.47 4.76 29.40
C VAL A 82 10.00 4.91 27.98
N VAL A 83 10.56 6.08 27.71
CA VAL A 83 11.02 6.48 26.37
C VAL A 83 12.49 6.15 26.20
N PRO A 84 12.87 5.16 25.39
CA PRO A 84 14.15 5.23 24.69
C PRO A 84 14.04 6.34 23.64
N ALA A 85 15.01 7.26 23.59
CA ALA A 85 15.03 8.37 22.64
C ALA A 85 15.00 7.96 21.16
N ASP A 86 15.17 6.68 20.85
CA ASP A 86 15.29 6.13 19.50
C ASP A 86 14.31 4.98 19.26
N LYS A 87 13.02 5.28 19.12
CA LYS A 87 12.02 4.26 18.77
C LYS A 87 12.03 3.94 17.28
N THR A 88 11.85 2.66 16.97
CA THR A 88 11.56 2.20 15.62
C THR A 88 10.11 1.74 15.53
N TYR A 89 9.36 2.31 14.60
CA TYR A 89 7.98 1.95 14.32
C TYR A 89 7.95 1.00 13.11
N ILE A 90 7.47 -0.22 13.32
CA ILE A 90 7.13 -1.12 12.23
C ILE A 90 5.72 -0.76 11.79
N ILE A 91 5.56 -0.40 10.52
CA ILE A 91 4.28 0.07 9.99
C ILE A 91 3.85 -0.76 8.79
N SER A 92 2.56 -0.95 8.62
CA SER A 92 1.91 -1.49 7.44
C SER A 92 0.39 -1.40 7.60
N HIS A 93 -0.38 -1.92 6.64
CA HIS A 93 -1.83 -1.87 6.67
C HIS A 93 -2.48 -3.25 6.83
N TYR A 94 -3.76 -3.27 7.19
CA TYR A 94 -4.53 -4.49 7.36
C TYR A 94 -5.80 -4.56 6.50
N ASP A 95 -6.23 -3.46 5.86
CA ASP A 95 -7.30 -3.50 4.87
C ASP A 95 -6.83 -4.15 3.56
N SER A 96 -7.74 -4.57 2.72
CA SER A 96 -7.45 -5.21 1.44
C SER A 96 -8.34 -4.70 0.32
N VAL A 97 -7.91 -4.90 -0.93
CA VAL A 97 -8.80 -4.83 -2.09
C VAL A 97 -9.84 -5.97 -2.04
N PRO A 98 -10.96 -5.88 -2.79
CA PRO A 98 -11.86 -7.03 -2.98
C PRO A 98 -11.11 -8.23 -3.60
N GLU A 99 -11.31 -9.42 -3.07
CA GLU A 99 -10.70 -10.68 -3.54
C GLU A 99 -9.17 -10.61 -3.69
N GLY A 100 -8.52 -9.85 -2.81
CA GLY A 100 -7.07 -9.68 -2.78
C GLY A 100 -6.33 -10.89 -2.23
N GLY A 101 -5.00 -10.74 -2.10
CA GLY A 101 -4.15 -11.71 -1.45
C GLY A 101 -4.23 -11.65 0.07
N LYS A 102 -3.57 -12.59 0.74
CA LYS A 102 -3.51 -12.63 2.22
C LYS A 102 -2.22 -12.06 2.80
N TYR A 103 -1.32 -11.59 1.95
CA TYR A 103 0.00 -11.11 2.37
C TYR A 103 0.17 -9.61 2.23
N ASP A 104 -0.52 -9.00 1.27
CA ASP A 104 -0.48 -7.56 1.02
C ASP A 104 -0.82 -6.78 2.29
N GLY A 105 0.08 -5.88 2.72
CA GLY A 105 0.03 -5.16 4.00
C GLY A 105 0.22 -6.05 5.24
N VAL A 106 -0.50 -7.19 5.29
CA VAL A 106 -0.50 -8.12 6.43
C VAL A 106 0.89 -8.70 6.69
N ALA A 107 1.71 -8.93 5.67
CA ALA A 107 3.09 -9.43 5.83
C ALA A 107 3.91 -8.54 6.77
N GLY A 108 3.80 -7.22 6.64
CA GLY A 108 4.49 -6.26 7.51
C GLY A 108 3.97 -6.26 8.95
N LEU A 109 2.66 -6.42 9.14
CA LEU A 109 2.07 -6.52 10.48
C LEU A 109 2.46 -7.82 11.17
N VAL A 110 2.44 -8.94 10.46
CA VAL A 110 2.89 -10.23 10.97
C VAL A 110 4.37 -10.18 11.34
N PHE A 111 5.19 -9.57 10.47
CA PHE A 111 6.60 -9.32 10.79
C PHE A 111 6.75 -8.52 12.10
N GLY A 112 6.03 -7.42 12.26
CA GLY A 112 6.07 -6.57 13.46
C GLY A 112 5.62 -7.31 14.73
N LEU A 113 4.51 -8.05 14.68
CA LEU A 113 3.99 -8.82 15.81
C LEU A 113 4.96 -9.92 16.28
N ILE A 114 5.52 -10.67 15.33
CA ILE A 114 6.49 -11.74 15.66
C ILE A 114 7.78 -11.13 16.20
N LEU A 115 8.25 -10.03 15.61
CA LEU A 115 9.45 -9.33 16.11
C LEU A 115 9.25 -8.86 17.55
N LEU A 116 8.11 -8.22 17.87
CA LEU A 116 7.76 -7.82 19.23
C LEU A 116 7.64 -9.00 20.20
N GLU A 117 7.13 -10.15 19.74
CA GLU A 117 7.05 -11.38 20.54
C GLU A 117 8.44 -11.93 20.88
N MET A 118 9.38 -11.83 19.94
CA MET A 118 10.71 -12.42 20.06
C MET A 118 11.74 -11.52 20.75
N LEU A 119 11.51 -10.20 20.78
CA LEU A 119 12.37 -9.25 21.48
C LEU A 119 12.04 -9.23 22.99
N GLU A 120 13.05 -8.94 23.81
CA GLU A 120 12.94 -8.85 25.27
C GLU A 120 13.49 -7.52 25.80
N GLY A 121 12.99 -7.11 26.98
CA GLY A 121 13.49 -5.96 27.72
C GLY A 121 13.57 -4.69 26.88
N ARG A 122 14.68 -3.95 27.00
CA ARG A 122 14.89 -2.68 26.31
C ARG A 122 14.77 -2.76 24.79
N ALA A 123 15.14 -3.89 24.18
CA ALA A 123 15.01 -4.08 22.73
C ALA A 123 13.53 -4.10 22.31
N ARG A 124 12.66 -4.77 23.08
CA ARG A 124 11.20 -4.74 22.86
C ARG A 124 10.61 -3.35 23.07
N ASP A 125 11.08 -2.62 24.09
CA ASP A 125 10.56 -1.29 24.42
C ASP A 125 10.95 -0.23 23.37
N SER A 126 12.02 -0.45 22.62
CA SER A 126 12.45 0.43 21.52
C SER A 126 11.71 0.18 20.21
N VAL A 127 10.85 -0.84 20.13
CA VAL A 127 10.06 -1.18 18.93
C VAL A 127 8.59 -0.98 19.22
N GLU A 128 7.94 -0.28 18.32
CA GLU A 128 6.49 -0.09 18.29
C GLU A 128 5.93 -0.53 16.94
N MET A 129 4.63 -0.75 16.89
CA MET A 129 3.93 -1.12 15.65
C MET A 129 2.75 -0.17 15.41
N ILE A 130 2.53 0.20 14.16
CA ILE A 130 1.33 0.90 13.73
C ILE A 130 0.71 0.12 12.57
N ALA A 131 -0.51 -0.33 12.75
CA ALA A 131 -1.32 -0.97 11.74
C ALA A 131 -2.31 0.05 11.18
N PHE A 132 -2.20 0.38 9.90
CA PHE A 132 -3.06 1.35 9.24
C PHE A 132 -4.30 0.70 8.63
N ASN A 133 -5.38 1.48 8.60
CA ASN A 133 -6.61 1.21 7.88
C ASN A 133 -6.70 2.16 6.68
N CYS A 134 -7.47 1.80 5.67
CA CYS A 134 -7.66 2.64 4.48
C CYS A 134 -6.36 2.96 3.72
N GLU A 135 -5.42 2.01 3.65
CA GLU A 135 -4.29 2.13 2.73
C GLU A 135 -4.77 1.97 1.31
N GLU A 136 -5.58 0.94 1.08
CA GLU A 136 -6.09 0.57 -0.22
C GLU A 136 -7.09 1.60 -0.77
N SER A 137 -6.86 1.96 -2.01
CA SER A 137 -7.69 2.97 -2.67
C SER A 137 -9.05 2.47 -3.15
N SER A 138 -9.34 1.19 -3.00
CA SER A 138 -10.53 0.53 -3.55
C SER A 138 -11.83 1.17 -3.08
N LEU A 139 -11.95 1.51 -1.80
CA LEU A 139 -13.18 2.03 -1.23
C LEU A 139 -13.38 3.53 -1.51
N PHE A 140 -12.34 4.36 -1.42
CA PHE A 140 -12.44 5.82 -1.50
C PHE A 140 -11.68 6.45 -2.68
N GLY A 141 -11.06 5.64 -3.55
CA GLY A 141 -10.27 6.12 -4.68
C GLY A 141 -8.93 6.77 -4.30
N ARG A 142 -8.58 6.78 -3.02
CA ARG A 142 -7.36 7.40 -2.47
C ARG A 142 -6.60 6.43 -1.60
N ALA A 143 -5.28 6.37 -1.78
CA ALA A 143 -4.40 5.50 -1.02
C ALA A 143 -3.94 6.15 0.28
N SER A 144 -3.62 5.33 1.27
CA SER A 144 -2.98 5.70 2.55
C SER A 144 -3.71 6.81 3.30
N ILE A 145 -5.06 6.74 3.32
CA ILE A 145 -5.86 7.70 4.09
C ILE A 145 -5.52 7.56 5.57
N GLY A 146 -5.35 6.32 6.06
CA GLY A 146 -5.06 6.03 7.46
C GLY A 146 -3.75 6.63 7.93
N SER A 147 -2.65 6.35 7.23
CA SER A 147 -1.33 6.88 7.61
C SER A 147 -1.28 8.41 7.51
N LYS A 148 -1.88 9.01 6.48
CA LYS A 148 -1.98 10.48 6.35
C LYS A 148 -2.77 11.12 7.48
N TYR A 149 -3.86 10.49 7.91
CA TYR A 149 -4.64 10.95 9.06
C TYR A 149 -3.82 10.88 10.35
N PHE A 150 -3.16 9.75 10.56
CA PHE A 150 -2.36 9.49 11.78
C PHE A 150 -1.21 10.50 11.93
N PHE A 151 -0.40 10.69 10.88
CA PHE A 151 0.72 11.63 10.89
C PHE A 151 0.31 13.09 10.71
N GLY A 152 -0.81 13.35 10.07
CA GLY A 152 -1.40 14.68 9.89
C GLY A 152 -2.09 15.27 11.12
N GLY A 153 -1.95 14.64 12.30
CA GLY A 153 -2.51 15.12 13.56
C GLY A 153 -4.05 15.02 13.62
N GLY A 154 -4.65 14.05 12.94
CA GLY A 154 -6.08 13.84 12.92
C GLY A 154 -6.85 14.88 12.07
N ARG A 155 -6.17 15.68 11.28
CA ARG A 155 -6.82 16.61 10.35
C ARG A 155 -7.40 15.81 9.20
N MET A 156 -8.73 15.72 9.19
CA MET A 156 -9.42 15.11 8.07
C MET A 156 -9.18 15.89 6.80
N PRO A 157 -8.67 15.25 5.77
CA PRO A 157 -8.84 15.76 4.43
C PRO A 157 -10.33 15.75 4.08
N GLU A 158 -10.70 16.17 2.92
CA GLU A 158 -12.07 16.22 2.42
C GLU A 158 -12.91 14.97 2.73
N ASN A 159 -14.21 15.11 2.73
CA ASN A 159 -15.14 14.01 2.91
C ASN A 159 -15.25 13.21 1.61
N TYR A 160 -14.69 12.01 1.57
CA TYR A 160 -14.67 11.15 0.38
C TYR A 160 -15.93 10.27 0.31
N PRO A 161 -16.63 10.23 -0.82
CA PRO A 161 -17.69 9.25 -1.05
C PRO A 161 -17.08 7.84 -1.21
N ALA A 162 -17.80 6.82 -0.77
CA ALA A 162 -17.44 5.44 -1.09
C ALA A 162 -17.68 5.15 -2.57
N LEU A 163 -16.75 4.41 -3.20
CA LEU A 163 -16.83 3.99 -4.61
C LEU A 163 -17.46 2.60 -4.78
N ILE A 164 -17.46 1.81 -3.71
CA ILE A 164 -17.93 0.41 -3.69
C ILE A 164 -18.88 0.23 -2.50
N GLY A 165 -19.99 -0.45 -2.73
CA GLY A 165 -20.83 -1.01 -1.67
C GLY A 165 -21.69 -0.05 -0.86
N GLY A 166 -21.84 1.21 -1.26
CA GLY A 166 -22.72 2.10 -0.53
C GLY A 166 -22.65 3.58 -0.92
N GLU A 167 -23.61 4.34 -0.40
CA GLU A 167 -23.74 5.80 -0.59
C GLU A 167 -23.03 6.60 0.52
N ARG A 168 -22.40 5.91 1.50
CA ARG A 168 -21.82 6.57 2.68
C ARG A 168 -20.45 7.14 2.40
N SER A 169 -20.24 8.34 2.88
CA SER A 169 -18.91 8.97 2.86
C SER A 169 -18.00 8.44 3.97
N LEU A 170 -16.71 8.72 3.85
CA LEU A 170 -15.70 8.38 4.87
C LEU A 170 -16.10 8.90 6.27
N ARG A 171 -16.55 10.17 6.35
CA ARG A 171 -16.95 10.79 7.63
C ARG A 171 -18.14 10.07 8.26
N GLU A 172 -19.17 9.75 7.48
CA GLU A 172 -20.34 9.01 7.99
C GLU A 172 -19.94 7.62 8.50
N MET A 173 -19.00 6.93 7.85
CA MET A 173 -18.50 5.65 8.33
C MET A 173 -17.73 5.79 9.65
N MET A 174 -16.89 6.81 9.79
CA MET A 174 -16.18 7.11 11.05
C MET A 174 -17.17 7.44 12.18
N ASP A 175 -18.17 8.25 11.91
CA ASP A 175 -19.20 8.66 12.87
C ASP A 175 -20.08 7.47 13.33
N ILE A 176 -20.20 6.42 12.52
CA ILE A 176 -20.92 5.18 12.88
C ILE A 176 -20.04 4.27 13.72
N LYS A 177 -18.78 4.12 13.35
CA LYS A 177 -17.87 3.11 13.96
C LYS A 177 -17.30 3.54 15.32
N HIS A 178 -16.98 4.82 15.49
CA HIS A 178 -16.40 5.32 16.75
C HIS A 178 -15.19 4.53 17.25
N TYR A 179 -14.29 4.15 16.37
CA TYR A 179 -13.15 3.28 16.70
C TYR A 179 -12.26 3.83 17.82
N SER A 180 -12.13 5.14 17.96
CA SER A 180 -11.35 5.76 19.05
C SER A 180 -11.81 5.35 20.46
N LYS A 181 -13.07 4.90 20.63
CA LYS A 181 -13.54 4.34 21.90
C LYS A 181 -12.89 2.99 22.27
N LEU A 182 -12.25 2.34 21.31
CA LEU A 182 -11.50 1.10 21.54
C LEU A 182 -10.09 1.35 22.09
N SER A 183 -9.64 2.61 22.14
CA SER A 183 -8.33 2.99 22.66
C SER A 183 -8.22 2.69 24.16
N LEU A 184 -7.08 2.13 24.56
CA LEU A 184 -6.74 1.81 25.96
C LEU A 184 -5.49 2.56 26.43
N ALA A 185 -4.87 3.33 25.54
CA ALA A 185 -3.70 4.17 25.80
C ALA A 185 -3.84 5.50 25.04
N GLU A 186 -3.04 6.47 25.39
CA GLU A 186 -2.90 7.71 24.62
C GLU A 186 -2.16 7.45 23.29
N LYS A 187 -2.37 8.35 22.34
CA LYS A 187 -1.63 8.33 21.07
C LYS A 187 -0.13 8.34 21.38
N PRO A 188 0.66 7.43 20.78
CA PRO A 188 2.10 7.45 20.98
C PRO A 188 2.68 8.77 20.47
N GLU A 189 3.54 9.39 21.28
CA GLU A 189 4.31 10.55 20.88
C GLU A 189 5.44 10.07 19.95
N ILE A 190 5.53 10.71 18.78
CA ILE A 190 6.53 10.41 17.76
C ILE A 190 7.60 11.48 17.83
N GLU A 191 8.78 11.11 18.31
CA GLU A 191 9.93 11.97 18.42
C GLU A 191 10.61 12.18 17.07
N GLU A 192 11.35 13.28 16.90
CA GLU A 192 12.12 13.56 15.67
C GLU A 192 13.18 12.47 15.38
N SER A 193 13.70 11.82 16.44
CA SER A 193 14.66 10.70 16.33
C SER A 193 14.01 9.36 15.94
N SER A 194 12.67 9.29 15.93
CA SER A 194 11.94 8.07 15.58
C SER A 194 12.25 7.62 14.16
N ARG A 195 12.26 6.29 13.97
CA ARG A 195 12.51 5.66 12.67
C ARG A 195 11.30 4.84 12.26
N PHE A 196 11.12 4.73 10.96
CA PHE A 196 10.02 3.96 10.41
C PHE A 196 10.55 2.89 9.47
N LEU A 197 9.99 1.70 9.61
CA LEU A 197 10.28 0.55 8.77
C LEU A 197 8.97 -0.07 8.34
N GLU A 198 8.76 -0.16 7.04
CA GLU A 198 7.71 -0.99 6.47
C GLU A 198 8.34 -2.23 5.83
N VAL A 199 7.80 -3.41 6.18
CA VAL A 199 8.10 -4.67 5.50
C VAL A 199 6.87 -5.04 4.69
N HIS A 200 7.04 -5.29 3.41
CA HIS A 200 5.92 -5.57 2.51
C HIS A 200 6.31 -6.67 1.51
N ILE A 201 5.37 -7.22 0.78
CA ILE A 201 5.68 -8.09 -0.36
C ILE A 201 6.06 -7.27 -1.58
N ASP A 202 6.95 -7.82 -2.42
CA ASP A 202 7.11 -7.33 -3.80
C ASP A 202 5.83 -7.64 -4.58
N GLN A 203 5.06 -6.60 -4.97
CA GLN A 203 3.82 -6.75 -5.71
C GLN A 203 4.05 -7.19 -7.17
N SER A 204 5.26 -7.68 -7.46
CA SER A 204 5.70 -8.22 -8.74
C SER A 204 6.57 -9.47 -8.51
N ALA A 205 7.03 -10.11 -9.58
CA ALA A 205 8.01 -11.19 -9.48
C ALA A 205 9.47 -10.68 -9.59
N CYS A 206 9.74 -9.40 -9.41
CA CYS A 206 11.06 -8.83 -9.68
C CYS A 206 12.15 -9.44 -8.80
N LEU A 207 11.94 -9.49 -7.49
CA LEU A 207 12.89 -10.08 -6.53
C LEU A 207 13.09 -11.56 -6.81
N TYR A 208 12.00 -12.30 -6.96
CA TYR A 208 12.02 -13.74 -7.21
C TYR A 208 12.80 -14.09 -8.49
N ARG A 209 12.52 -13.39 -9.60
CA ARG A 209 13.23 -13.59 -10.88
C ARG A 209 14.72 -13.26 -10.82
N LYS A 210 15.11 -12.32 -9.96
CA LYS A 210 16.51 -11.95 -9.74
C LYS A 210 17.23 -12.86 -8.73
N GLY A 211 16.54 -13.84 -8.14
CA GLY A 211 17.09 -14.69 -7.09
C GLY A 211 17.48 -13.92 -5.82
N SER A 212 16.90 -12.75 -5.61
CA SER A 212 17.07 -11.95 -4.41
C SER A 212 16.00 -12.29 -3.39
N ARG A 213 16.37 -12.32 -2.12
CA ARG A 213 15.46 -12.61 -1.01
C ARG A 213 15.02 -11.34 -0.27
N LEU A 214 15.54 -10.18 -0.67
CA LEU A 214 15.18 -8.91 -0.05
C LEU A 214 15.39 -7.75 -1.01
N GLY A 215 14.38 -6.86 -1.13
CA GLY A 215 14.48 -5.58 -1.81
C GLY A 215 14.62 -4.44 -0.82
N LEU A 216 15.63 -3.59 -0.99
CA LEU A 216 15.74 -2.31 -0.30
C LEU A 216 15.23 -1.23 -1.25
N VAL A 217 14.10 -0.62 -0.92
CA VAL A 217 13.51 0.39 -1.79
C VAL A 217 14.21 1.72 -1.59
N GLU A 218 14.66 2.31 -2.70
CA GLU A 218 15.26 3.65 -2.73
C GLU A 218 14.21 4.72 -2.97
N ARG A 219 13.24 4.44 -3.86
CA ARG A 219 12.18 5.39 -4.23
C ARG A 219 10.84 4.67 -4.38
N ILE A 220 9.78 5.35 -3.94
CA ILE A 220 8.40 4.98 -4.21
C ILE A 220 7.85 5.92 -5.27
N ALA A 221 7.21 5.38 -6.30
CA ALA A 221 6.64 6.17 -7.38
C ALA A 221 5.53 7.09 -6.88
N GLY A 222 5.53 8.33 -7.35
CA GLY A 222 4.39 9.22 -7.21
C GLY A 222 3.23 8.78 -8.08
N GLN A 223 2.04 9.31 -7.80
CA GLN A 223 0.80 8.93 -8.45
C GLN A 223 0.01 10.16 -8.89
N ARG A 224 -0.63 10.06 -10.06
CA ARG A 224 -1.67 10.98 -10.54
C ARG A 224 -2.86 10.13 -10.98
N ARG A 225 -3.98 10.21 -10.27
CA ARG A 225 -5.24 9.61 -10.70
C ARG A 225 -6.16 10.65 -11.26
N LEU A 226 -6.65 10.42 -12.45
CA LEU A 226 -7.48 11.36 -13.19
C LEU A 226 -8.83 10.73 -13.48
N ARG A 227 -9.88 11.56 -13.39
CA ARG A 227 -11.17 11.31 -13.98
C ARG A 227 -11.25 12.13 -15.25
N LEU A 228 -11.53 11.49 -16.39
CA LEU A 228 -11.74 12.11 -17.69
C LEU A 228 -13.20 11.88 -18.07
N THR A 229 -13.95 12.95 -18.33
CA THR A 229 -15.37 12.88 -18.64
C THR A 229 -15.63 13.45 -20.04
N PHE A 230 -16.26 12.65 -20.88
CA PHE A 230 -16.64 12.99 -22.25
C PHE A 230 -18.17 13.05 -22.33
N THR A 231 -18.73 14.21 -22.67
CA THR A 231 -20.17 14.44 -22.72
C THR A 231 -20.62 14.79 -24.14
N GLY A 232 -21.39 13.90 -24.71
CA GLY A 232 -22.02 14.03 -26.03
C GLY A 232 -23.55 14.05 -25.93
N GLU A 233 -24.21 13.43 -26.89
CA GLU A 233 -25.66 13.31 -26.92
C GLU A 233 -26.09 11.88 -27.24
N THR A 234 -27.05 11.36 -26.47
CA THR A 234 -27.65 10.08 -26.76
C THR A 234 -28.53 10.15 -28.00
N GLY A 235 -28.49 9.11 -28.80
CA GLY A 235 -29.30 8.98 -30.00
C GLY A 235 -29.45 7.54 -30.44
N HIS A 236 -30.31 7.29 -31.44
CA HIS A 236 -30.44 5.95 -31.98
C HIS A 236 -29.16 5.55 -32.76
N SER A 237 -28.67 4.33 -32.59
CA SER A 237 -27.41 3.86 -33.19
C SER A 237 -27.40 3.94 -34.73
N SER A 238 -28.57 3.93 -35.38
CA SER A 238 -28.73 4.08 -36.83
C SER A 238 -28.64 5.53 -37.35
N LEU A 239 -28.38 6.54 -36.49
CA LEU A 239 -28.19 7.92 -36.93
C LEU A 239 -26.99 8.00 -37.89
N ALA A 240 -27.27 8.16 -39.18
CA ALA A 240 -26.27 8.16 -40.23
C ALA A 240 -25.62 9.54 -40.47
N ASP A 241 -26.26 10.61 -40.03
CA ASP A 241 -25.71 11.97 -40.13
C ASP A 241 -24.58 12.15 -39.13
N LEU A 242 -23.36 12.07 -39.60
CA LEU A 242 -22.15 12.21 -38.76
C LEU A 242 -22.00 13.60 -38.15
N SER A 243 -22.59 14.64 -38.76
CA SER A 243 -22.53 16.00 -38.21
C SER A 243 -23.44 16.18 -36.98
N ALA A 244 -24.52 15.41 -36.91
CA ALA A 244 -25.45 15.37 -35.80
C ALA A 244 -25.09 14.35 -34.71
N ARG A 245 -24.10 13.46 -34.99
CA ARG A 245 -23.73 12.37 -34.10
C ARG A 245 -22.68 12.81 -33.10
N LYS A 246 -23.04 12.85 -31.81
CA LYS A 246 -22.15 13.23 -30.71
C LYS A 246 -21.88 12.03 -29.80
N ASP A 247 -21.08 11.11 -30.28
CA ASP A 247 -20.75 9.84 -29.62
C ASP A 247 -19.56 10.02 -28.65
N SER A 248 -19.84 10.03 -27.35
CA SER A 248 -18.84 10.25 -26.30
C SER A 248 -17.78 9.15 -26.21
N LEU A 249 -18.06 7.96 -26.73
CA LEU A 249 -17.14 6.83 -26.68
C LEU A 249 -15.98 6.97 -27.67
N LEU A 250 -16.11 7.75 -28.75
CA LEU A 250 -15.06 7.92 -29.74
C LEU A 250 -13.84 8.66 -29.17
N PRO A 251 -13.94 9.86 -28.58
CA PRO A 251 -12.78 10.50 -27.96
C PRO A 251 -12.28 9.73 -26.74
N ALA A 252 -13.14 9.03 -25.99
CA ALA A 252 -12.72 8.16 -24.90
C ALA A 252 -11.84 6.98 -25.38
N ALA A 253 -12.19 6.37 -26.53
CA ALA A 253 -11.36 5.33 -27.13
C ALA A 253 -9.98 5.87 -27.59
N SER A 254 -9.94 7.11 -28.12
CA SER A 254 -8.68 7.78 -28.43
C SER A 254 -7.85 8.04 -27.16
N ALA A 255 -8.46 8.45 -26.06
CA ALA A 255 -7.80 8.64 -24.77
C ALA A 255 -7.19 7.32 -24.23
N ILE A 256 -7.92 6.20 -24.33
CA ILE A 256 -7.41 4.88 -23.91
C ILE A 256 -6.14 4.51 -24.70
N ARG A 257 -6.14 4.74 -26.00
CA ARG A 257 -4.95 4.52 -26.85
C ARG A 257 -3.81 5.46 -26.49
N ALA A 258 -4.13 6.75 -26.28
CA ALA A 258 -3.14 7.76 -25.93
C ALA A 258 -2.41 7.43 -24.62
N VAL A 259 -3.09 6.90 -23.62
CA VAL A 259 -2.45 6.43 -22.37
C VAL A 259 -1.35 5.41 -22.67
N ARG A 260 -1.59 4.46 -23.57
CA ARG A 260 -0.57 3.48 -23.98
C ARG A 260 0.57 4.10 -24.76
N GLU A 261 0.26 4.96 -25.72
CA GLU A 261 1.26 5.64 -26.55
C GLU A 261 2.15 6.57 -25.72
N LEU A 262 1.56 7.30 -24.77
CA LEU A 262 2.31 8.14 -23.83
C LEU A 262 3.17 7.30 -22.87
N MET A 263 2.68 6.14 -22.41
CA MET A 263 3.49 5.22 -21.62
C MET A 263 4.75 4.80 -22.40
N GLU A 264 4.63 4.43 -23.67
CA GLU A 264 5.78 4.07 -24.50
C GLU A 264 6.76 5.24 -24.68
N LYS A 265 6.23 6.45 -24.91
CA LYS A 265 7.01 7.68 -25.02
C LYS A 265 7.76 8.04 -23.75
N HIS A 266 7.11 7.89 -22.59
CA HIS A 266 7.64 8.29 -21.29
C HIS A 266 8.29 7.15 -20.49
N LEU A 267 8.45 5.95 -21.07
CA LEU A 267 9.04 4.79 -20.39
C LEU A 267 10.46 5.07 -19.88
N ILE A 268 11.26 5.81 -20.63
CA ILE A 268 12.64 6.18 -20.26
C ILE A 268 12.66 7.12 -19.05
N SER A 269 11.68 8.02 -18.92
CA SER A 269 11.52 8.89 -17.76
C SER A 269 10.90 8.17 -16.55
N GLY A 270 10.52 6.90 -16.71
CA GLY A 270 9.97 6.05 -15.65
C GLY A 270 8.50 6.35 -15.34
N ALA A 271 7.76 7.00 -16.24
CA ALA A 271 6.32 7.21 -16.11
C ALA A 271 5.53 6.12 -16.82
N VAL A 272 4.53 5.55 -16.14
CA VAL A 272 3.60 4.55 -16.68
C VAL A 272 2.17 5.00 -16.45
N GLY A 273 1.25 4.63 -17.34
CA GLY A 273 -0.16 4.97 -17.26
C GLY A 273 -1.06 3.80 -17.60
N THR A 274 -2.18 3.69 -16.90
CA THR A 274 -3.19 2.66 -17.14
C THR A 274 -4.59 3.25 -16.99
N VAL A 275 -5.49 2.92 -17.93
CA VAL A 275 -6.93 3.16 -17.76
C VAL A 275 -7.49 2.02 -16.90
N THR A 276 -7.96 2.36 -15.70
CA THR A 276 -8.37 1.37 -14.69
C THR A 276 -9.88 1.16 -14.61
N ARG A 277 -10.67 2.10 -15.15
CA ARG A 277 -12.14 2.03 -15.16
C ARG A 277 -12.69 2.74 -16.39
N VAL A 278 -13.73 2.17 -16.97
CA VAL A 278 -14.52 2.76 -18.07
C VAL A 278 -15.99 2.68 -17.69
N GLU A 279 -16.67 3.80 -17.65
CA GLU A 279 -18.12 3.87 -17.51
C GLU A 279 -18.71 4.53 -18.74
N ASN A 280 -19.72 3.88 -19.30
CA ASN A 280 -20.40 4.34 -20.52
C ASN A 280 -21.91 4.38 -20.30
N ARG A 281 -22.54 5.51 -20.62
CA ARG A 281 -23.97 5.71 -20.38
C ARG A 281 -24.71 6.12 -21.65
N PRO A 282 -25.84 5.47 -21.92
CA PRO A 282 -26.58 4.52 -21.09
C PRO A 282 -26.07 3.07 -21.19
N ASN A 283 -25.05 2.74 -21.98
CA ASN A 283 -24.47 1.41 -22.18
C ASN A 283 -25.52 0.39 -22.70
N VAL A 284 -26.27 0.80 -23.73
CA VAL A 284 -27.33 0.00 -24.36
C VAL A 284 -27.02 -0.18 -25.84
N MET A 285 -27.26 -1.42 -26.35
CA MET A 285 -26.75 -1.90 -27.66
C MET A 285 -27.18 -1.04 -28.86
N ASN A 286 -28.34 -0.39 -28.83
CA ASN A 286 -28.90 0.38 -29.94
C ASN A 286 -28.93 1.90 -29.68
N ILE A 287 -28.14 2.40 -28.72
CA ILE A 287 -28.07 3.80 -28.33
C ILE A 287 -26.63 4.31 -28.50
N ILE A 288 -26.48 5.49 -29.10
CA ILE A 288 -25.22 6.24 -29.11
C ILE A 288 -24.93 6.70 -27.68
N PRO A 289 -23.75 6.43 -27.12
CA PRO A 289 -23.38 6.89 -25.78
C PRO A 289 -23.38 8.41 -25.65
N GLY A 290 -24.08 8.90 -24.65
CA GLY A 290 -24.11 10.34 -24.33
C GLY A 290 -23.05 10.76 -23.31
N GLU A 291 -22.57 9.84 -22.49
CA GLU A 291 -21.51 10.12 -21.52
C GLU A 291 -20.57 8.92 -21.38
N THR A 292 -19.28 9.22 -21.35
CA THR A 292 -18.23 8.22 -21.06
C THR A 292 -17.26 8.80 -20.06
N GLU A 293 -17.01 8.07 -18.96
CA GLU A 293 -16.05 8.41 -17.92
C GLU A 293 -14.89 7.39 -17.93
N LEU A 294 -13.67 7.88 -17.86
CA LEU A 294 -12.46 7.07 -17.69
C LEU A 294 -11.79 7.43 -16.38
N MET A 295 -11.28 6.41 -15.66
CA MET A 295 -10.32 6.59 -14.60
C MET A 295 -8.93 6.18 -15.09
N VAL A 296 -7.94 7.05 -14.90
CA VAL A 296 -6.56 6.82 -15.33
C VAL A 296 -5.65 6.90 -14.11
N ASP A 297 -4.81 5.86 -13.90
CA ASP A 297 -3.74 5.83 -12.90
C ASP A 297 -2.40 6.02 -13.61
N ILE A 298 -1.66 7.08 -13.26
CA ILE A 298 -0.34 7.40 -13.80
C ILE A 298 0.65 7.39 -12.65
N ARG A 299 1.77 6.68 -12.82
CA ARG A 299 2.82 6.53 -11.80
C ARG A 299 4.18 6.85 -12.36
N GLY A 300 5.09 7.40 -11.53
CA GLY A 300 6.45 7.73 -11.96
C GLY A 300 7.32 8.29 -10.84
N PHE A 301 8.63 8.34 -11.09
CA PHE A 301 9.63 8.74 -10.10
C PHE A 301 10.05 10.22 -10.20
N SER A 302 9.44 11.00 -11.07
CA SER A 302 9.70 12.43 -11.27
C SER A 302 8.39 13.19 -11.29
N VAL A 303 8.28 14.24 -10.47
CA VAL A 303 7.14 15.16 -10.45
C VAL A 303 6.92 15.78 -11.82
N GLU A 304 8.01 16.20 -12.48
CA GLU A 304 7.95 16.81 -13.80
C GLU A 304 7.48 15.83 -14.87
N ALA A 305 7.99 14.58 -14.87
CA ALA A 305 7.54 13.55 -15.81
C ALA A 305 6.05 13.23 -15.64
N LEU A 306 5.55 13.18 -14.41
CA LEU A 306 4.13 12.98 -14.11
C LEU A 306 3.29 14.15 -14.63
N LYS A 307 3.76 15.38 -14.43
CA LYS A 307 3.09 16.60 -14.88
C LYS A 307 2.99 16.63 -16.41
N VAL A 308 4.10 16.43 -17.10
CA VAL A 308 4.15 16.41 -18.57
C VAL A 308 3.23 15.33 -19.13
N TYR A 309 3.24 14.13 -18.55
CA TYR A 309 2.35 13.05 -18.98
C TYR A 309 0.86 13.44 -18.86
N VAL A 310 0.46 14.05 -17.74
CA VAL A 310 -0.92 14.52 -17.53
C VAL A 310 -1.29 15.62 -18.54
N GLU A 311 -0.43 16.60 -18.74
CA GLU A 311 -0.65 17.71 -19.69
C GLU A 311 -0.85 17.18 -21.11
N GLU A 312 0.04 16.31 -21.58
CA GLU A 312 -0.06 15.69 -22.92
C GLU A 312 -1.35 14.86 -23.07
N LEU A 313 -1.72 14.08 -22.06
CA LEU A 313 -2.96 13.29 -22.11
C LEU A 313 -4.19 14.19 -22.19
N VAL A 314 -4.24 15.23 -21.37
CA VAL A 314 -5.36 16.20 -21.36
C VAL A 314 -5.47 16.94 -22.69
N ASP A 315 -4.35 17.33 -23.30
CA ASP A 315 -4.34 18.02 -24.59
C ASP A 315 -4.83 17.11 -25.73
N ILE A 316 -4.42 15.83 -25.73
CA ILE A 316 -4.94 14.83 -26.66
C ILE A 316 -6.47 14.66 -26.49
N CYS A 317 -6.93 14.51 -25.24
CA CYS A 317 -8.37 14.36 -24.96
C CYS A 317 -9.15 15.57 -25.44
N ARG A 318 -8.64 16.78 -25.24
CA ARG A 318 -9.26 18.02 -25.69
C ARG A 318 -9.37 18.07 -27.21
N GLY A 319 -8.26 17.81 -27.92
CA GLY A 319 -8.24 17.83 -29.38
C GLY A 319 -9.16 16.79 -30.02
N GLU A 320 -9.20 15.57 -29.48
CA GLU A 320 -10.11 14.54 -29.97
C GLU A 320 -11.58 14.88 -29.64
N SER A 321 -11.87 15.49 -28.49
CA SER A 321 -13.22 15.92 -28.14
C SER A 321 -13.74 17.02 -29.05
N GLU A 322 -12.91 18.00 -29.39
CA GLU A 322 -13.22 19.04 -30.36
C GLU A 322 -13.53 18.45 -31.76
N ARG A 323 -12.73 17.47 -32.20
CA ARG A 323 -12.92 16.77 -33.47
C ARG A 323 -14.29 16.11 -33.60
N TYR A 324 -14.85 15.60 -32.51
CA TYR A 324 -16.15 14.93 -32.49
C TYR A 324 -17.28 15.81 -31.94
N SER A 325 -17.01 17.10 -31.68
CA SER A 325 -17.98 18.03 -31.06
C SER A 325 -18.53 17.54 -29.71
N ILE A 326 -17.66 16.95 -28.90
CA ILE A 326 -17.95 16.41 -27.57
C ILE A 326 -17.41 17.39 -26.51
N ALA A 327 -18.16 17.61 -25.44
CA ALA A 327 -17.65 18.35 -24.30
C ALA A 327 -16.68 17.45 -23.51
N PHE A 328 -15.55 18.03 -23.06
CA PHE A 328 -14.53 17.34 -22.28
C PHE A 328 -14.25 18.09 -20.98
N ASP A 329 -14.26 17.36 -19.89
CA ASP A 329 -13.83 17.83 -18.57
C ASP A 329 -12.93 16.78 -17.91
N TRP A 330 -12.11 17.24 -16.95
CA TRP A 330 -11.27 16.35 -16.18
C TRP A 330 -11.01 16.87 -14.77
N SER A 331 -10.74 15.96 -13.85
CA SER A 331 -10.37 16.30 -12.47
C SER A 331 -9.32 15.34 -11.94
N ALA A 332 -8.47 15.84 -11.04
CA ALA A 332 -7.56 14.99 -10.28
C ALA A 332 -8.32 14.33 -9.13
N VAL A 333 -8.32 13.00 -9.10
CA VAL A 333 -8.88 12.21 -8.00
C VAL A 333 -7.89 12.15 -6.85
N SER A 334 -6.61 11.87 -7.15
CA SER A 334 -5.52 11.90 -6.17
C SER A 334 -4.21 12.32 -6.82
N GLN A 335 -3.34 12.96 -6.01
CA GLN A 335 -2.00 13.37 -6.40
C GLN A 335 -1.04 13.11 -5.25
N TYR A 336 -0.02 12.29 -5.51
CA TYR A 336 1.06 12.01 -4.57
C TYR A 336 2.39 12.19 -5.30
N ASP A 337 3.32 12.89 -4.68
CA ASP A 337 4.66 13.05 -5.23
C ASP A 337 5.53 11.84 -4.87
N PRO A 338 6.56 11.53 -5.67
CA PRO A 338 7.48 10.44 -5.37
C PRO A 338 8.11 10.60 -3.99
N ALA A 339 8.25 9.50 -3.25
CA ALA A 339 8.94 9.48 -1.98
C ALA A 339 10.33 8.86 -2.13
N VAL A 340 11.32 9.43 -1.39
CA VAL A 340 12.71 8.94 -1.36
C VAL A 340 12.98 8.39 0.03
N MET A 341 13.45 7.14 0.09
CA MET A 341 13.80 6.48 1.35
C MET A 341 15.14 6.96 1.88
N ASN A 342 15.41 6.71 3.17
CA ASN A 342 16.65 7.11 3.81
C ASN A 342 17.84 6.27 3.30
N GLY A 343 18.69 6.89 2.45
CA GLY A 343 19.82 6.21 1.83
C GLY A 343 20.93 5.85 2.81
N GLU A 344 21.11 6.59 3.92
CA GLU A 344 22.12 6.29 4.94
C GLU A 344 21.76 4.97 5.65
N PHE A 345 20.49 4.81 6.00
CA PHE A 345 19.98 3.57 6.56
C PHE A 345 20.20 2.40 5.60
N SER A 346 19.78 2.54 4.34
CA SER A 346 19.94 1.49 3.34
C SER A 346 21.42 1.10 3.16
N GLY A 347 22.34 2.09 3.12
CA GLY A 347 23.77 1.85 2.99
C GLY A 347 24.38 1.08 4.18
N ARG A 348 23.98 1.45 5.41
CA ARG A 348 24.46 0.78 6.63
C ARG A 348 24.03 -0.68 6.71
N TYR A 349 22.76 -0.96 6.43
CA TYR A 349 22.20 -2.31 6.55
C TYR A 349 22.45 -3.19 5.33
N PHE A 350 22.65 -2.63 4.15
CA PHE A 350 22.88 -3.41 2.93
C PHE A 350 24.03 -4.42 3.10
N LYS A 351 25.17 -3.97 3.65
CA LYS A 351 26.31 -4.84 3.88
C LYS A 351 25.99 -5.97 4.87
N GLN A 352 25.38 -5.63 5.99
CA GLN A 352 25.04 -6.61 7.03
C GLN A 352 24.00 -7.62 6.54
N LEU A 353 22.97 -7.15 5.79
CA LEU A 353 21.96 -8.00 5.17
C LEU A 353 22.57 -8.91 4.09
N SER A 354 23.58 -8.43 3.34
CA SER A 354 24.30 -9.26 2.37
C SER A 354 25.06 -10.40 3.06
N GLU A 355 25.66 -10.13 4.22
CA GLU A 355 26.37 -11.11 5.03
C GLU A 355 25.42 -12.13 5.70
N SER A 356 24.14 -11.81 5.84
CA SER A 356 23.13 -12.71 6.43
C SER A 356 22.60 -13.79 5.49
N GLY A 357 22.96 -13.73 4.20
CA GLY A 357 22.46 -14.64 3.17
C GLY A 357 21.12 -14.25 2.53
N LEU A 358 20.61 -13.05 2.82
CA LEU A 358 19.39 -12.51 2.21
C LEU A 358 19.60 -12.00 0.78
N ASN A 359 20.85 -11.84 0.33
CA ASN A 359 21.19 -11.37 -1.01
C ASN A 359 20.35 -10.14 -1.44
N PRO A 360 20.40 -9.03 -0.67
CA PRO A 360 19.55 -7.88 -0.93
C PRO A 360 19.92 -7.17 -2.23
N ILE A 361 18.91 -6.56 -2.87
CA ILE A 361 19.12 -5.63 -3.99
C ILE A 361 18.47 -4.28 -3.68
N VAL A 362 19.07 -3.21 -4.20
CA VAL A 362 18.44 -1.90 -4.20
C VAL A 362 17.48 -1.82 -5.39
N MET A 363 16.27 -1.32 -5.15
CA MET A 363 15.22 -1.23 -6.17
C MET A 363 14.28 -0.05 -5.94
N ASN A 364 13.41 0.20 -6.88
CA ASN A 364 12.31 1.16 -6.75
C ASN A 364 10.97 0.42 -6.66
N SER A 365 10.00 0.97 -5.92
CA SER A 365 8.63 0.48 -5.91
C SER A 365 7.74 1.36 -6.79
N MET A 366 7.01 0.74 -7.72
CA MET A 366 5.94 1.40 -8.48
C MET A 366 4.62 1.43 -7.69
N ALA A 367 4.47 0.60 -6.67
CA ALA A 367 3.35 0.63 -5.75
C ALA A 367 3.55 1.72 -4.70
N TRP A 368 2.46 2.33 -4.28
CA TRP A 368 2.45 3.25 -3.14
C TRP A 368 2.39 2.44 -1.85
N HIS A 369 2.94 2.98 -0.76
CA HIS A 369 2.99 2.35 0.56
C HIS A 369 2.79 3.40 1.65
N ASP A 370 2.35 3.00 2.83
CA ASP A 370 2.11 3.89 3.97
C ASP A 370 3.38 4.64 4.42
N ILE A 371 4.53 3.99 4.30
CA ILE A 371 5.84 4.58 4.64
C ILE A 371 6.16 5.84 3.84
N ALA A 372 5.56 6.01 2.67
CA ALA A 372 5.74 7.22 1.87
C ALA A 372 5.27 8.48 2.61
N GLY A 373 4.30 8.34 3.53
CA GLY A 373 3.80 9.42 4.37
C GLY A 373 4.79 9.91 5.44
N THR A 374 5.79 9.10 5.78
CA THR A 374 6.84 9.44 6.76
C THR A 374 8.15 9.86 6.10
N ALA A 375 8.34 9.50 4.83
CA ALA A 375 9.53 9.83 4.07
C ALA A 375 9.73 11.35 3.95
N GLY A 376 10.95 11.81 4.16
CA GLY A 376 11.28 13.25 4.17
C GLY A 376 10.96 13.98 5.50
N ILE A 377 10.23 13.34 6.42
CA ILE A 377 9.98 13.85 7.78
C ILE A 377 10.84 13.06 8.77
N TYR A 378 10.84 11.74 8.65
CA TYR A 378 11.57 10.82 9.53
C TYR A 378 12.48 9.89 8.72
N PRO A 379 13.52 9.32 9.32
CA PRO A 379 14.27 8.21 8.72
C PRO A 379 13.33 7.03 8.44
N SER A 380 13.04 6.78 7.16
CA SER A 380 12.03 5.83 6.71
C SER A 380 12.60 4.87 5.68
N ASN A 381 12.27 3.58 5.79
CA ASN A 381 12.73 2.55 4.86
C ASN A 381 11.66 1.51 4.57
N LEU A 382 11.62 1.07 3.33
CA LEU A 382 10.75 0.02 2.84
C LEU A 382 11.59 -1.20 2.44
N LEU A 383 11.28 -2.35 3.02
CA LEU A 383 11.87 -3.64 2.68
C LEU A 383 10.82 -4.52 2.01
N LEU A 384 11.17 -5.06 0.85
CA LEU A 384 10.28 -5.94 0.08
C LEU A 384 10.73 -7.39 0.17
N LEU A 385 9.78 -8.28 0.47
CA LEU A 385 9.93 -9.73 0.46
C LEU A 385 9.53 -10.30 -0.91
N PRO A 386 10.18 -11.37 -1.41
CA PRO A 386 9.83 -11.95 -2.70
C PRO A 386 8.40 -12.47 -2.75
N ASN A 387 7.74 -12.24 -3.87
CA ASN A 387 6.46 -12.83 -4.25
C ASN A 387 6.68 -13.79 -5.43
N PRO A 388 6.78 -15.09 -5.18
CA PRO A 388 7.06 -16.07 -6.23
C PRO A 388 6.02 -16.15 -7.32
N SER A 389 4.74 -15.94 -7.01
CA SER A 389 3.67 -15.94 -8.02
C SER A 389 3.74 -14.71 -8.94
N GLY A 390 4.27 -13.60 -8.44
CA GLY A 390 4.41 -12.35 -9.19
C GLY A 390 3.11 -11.62 -9.45
N VAL A 391 2.03 -12.04 -8.79
CA VAL A 391 0.74 -11.35 -8.81
C VAL A 391 0.43 -10.80 -7.43
N SER A 392 -0.17 -9.62 -7.38
CA SER A 392 -0.72 -9.00 -6.18
C SER A 392 -2.16 -8.56 -6.45
N HIS A 393 -2.90 -8.21 -5.41
CA HIS A 393 -4.34 -7.92 -5.49
C HIS A 393 -5.12 -9.10 -6.12
N SER A 394 -4.74 -10.32 -5.76
CA SER A 394 -5.29 -11.57 -6.31
C SER A 394 -5.21 -12.67 -5.27
N PRO A 395 -6.15 -13.63 -5.28
CA PRO A 395 -6.09 -14.83 -4.43
C PRO A 395 -4.81 -15.66 -4.62
N ASP A 396 -4.19 -15.57 -5.80
CA ASP A 396 -2.96 -16.31 -6.16
C ASP A 396 -1.66 -15.65 -5.66
N GLU A 397 -1.78 -14.58 -4.88
CA GLU A 397 -0.64 -13.90 -4.27
C GLU A 397 0.16 -14.84 -3.37
N SER A 398 1.47 -14.67 -3.33
CA SER A 398 2.37 -15.47 -2.51
C SER A 398 3.46 -14.64 -1.86
N MET A 399 4.12 -15.22 -0.84
CA MET A 399 5.26 -14.63 -0.15
C MET A 399 6.32 -15.69 0.12
N ASP A 400 7.59 -15.35 -0.02
CA ASP A 400 8.70 -16.19 0.43
C ASP A 400 8.79 -16.15 1.98
N ILE A 401 8.19 -17.15 2.62
CA ILE A 401 8.18 -17.31 4.08
C ILE A 401 9.60 -17.43 4.65
N ASP A 402 10.49 -18.09 3.92
CA ASP A 402 11.88 -18.27 4.34
C ASP A 402 12.66 -16.96 4.33
N ALA A 403 12.38 -16.09 3.38
CA ALA A 403 12.95 -14.75 3.35
C ALA A 403 12.48 -13.92 4.56
N CYS A 404 11.18 -13.96 4.87
CA CYS A 404 10.62 -13.30 6.04
C CYS A 404 11.22 -13.83 7.36
N ALA A 405 11.33 -15.16 7.51
CA ALA A 405 11.93 -15.77 8.68
C ALA A 405 13.41 -15.38 8.86
N SER A 406 14.17 -15.36 7.78
CA SER A 406 15.58 -14.95 7.80
C SER A 406 15.75 -13.47 8.14
N LEU A 407 14.83 -12.61 7.69
CA LEU A 407 14.81 -11.18 8.02
C LEU A 407 14.51 -10.98 9.51
N LEU A 408 13.55 -11.73 10.08
CA LEU A 408 13.27 -11.73 11.53
C LEU A 408 14.49 -12.17 12.33
N GLU A 409 15.12 -13.30 11.96
CA GLU A 409 16.37 -13.77 12.60
C GLU A 409 17.46 -12.69 12.58
N PHE A 410 17.61 -11.99 11.44
CA PHE A 410 18.58 -10.90 11.30
C PHE A 410 18.30 -9.76 12.30
N PHE A 411 17.07 -9.26 12.38
CA PHE A 411 16.74 -8.16 13.29
C PHE A 411 16.82 -8.56 14.77
N MET A 412 16.55 -9.82 15.10
CA MET A 412 16.77 -10.33 16.45
C MET A 412 18.24 -10.35 16.86
N ALA A 413 19.11 -10.79 15.93
CA ALA A 413 20.53 -10.92 16.21
C ALA A 413 21.29 -9.58 16.24
N LYS A 414 20.83 -8.60 15.47
CA LYS A 414 21.51 -7.31 15.29
C LYS A 414 20.83 -6.15 16.01
N GLY A 415 19.67 -6.37 16.57
CA GLY A 415 18.79 -5.32 17.09
C GLY A 415 18.06 -4.57 15.95
N VAL A 416 16.93 -3.99 16.30
CA VAL A 416 16.19 -3.14 15.36
C VAL A 416 16.76 -1.74 15.47
N LEU A 417 17.63 -1.37 14.54
CA LEU A 417 17.92 0.01 14.15
C LEU A 417 18.36 0.99 15.26
N CYS A 418 19.09 0.56 16.29
CA CYS A 418 19.65 1.49 17.27
C CYS A 418 20.72 2.40 16.63
N ALA A 419 20.63 3.73 16.87
CA ALA A 419 21.52 4.75 16.30
C ALA A 419 22.92 4.79 16.91
N SER A 420 23.23 3.91 17.85
CA SER A 420 24.39 4.02 18.72
C SER A 420 25.39 2.88 18.57
N ASP A 421 25.73 2.48 17.32
CA ASP A 421 26.94 1.71 17.09
C ASP A 421 27.70 2.22 15.87
#